data_79028524b16a6f1e8d88f3043659e00e
#
_entry.id   79028524b16a6f1e8d88f3043659e00e
#
_cell.length_a   1.000
_cell.length_b   1.000
_cell.length_c   1.000
_cell.angle_alpha   90.00
_cell.angle_beta   90.00
_cell.angle_gamma   90.00
#
_symmetry.space_group_name_H-M   'P 1'
#
loop_
_entity.id
_entity.type
_entity.pdbx_description
1 polymer ?
#
loop_
_entity_poly.entity_id
_entity_poly.type
_entity_poly.pdbx_seq_one_letter_code
_entity_poly.pdbx_strand_id
1 'polypeptide(L)'
;MRSTKIKLSVMCAVAGLLVLSAALATGAGATSTAAVGSGKASATKSVCGAGTGKKATGKPIKLGGIDMLIPGVDFTTIGKFAAAYFKCVNDNGGINGRPIKYILYNEQLNPTQQAALAKKLVESDKVVGIVGNTSFTECGTNWKYYKSKGFTVIGAGVQAECFGTPTFVESNMGPRYSNIGAAQALVRRGAKSLMVASPDTISAYADGGVLKVAQAAGIPGKAFPIKLPITDANSTILQLVQAAGDGGGVILDFTPDSAPALMQAAIAQGLVDKVIWGSSTPIANAFMAKQFGAFDGKMHINQEFGNINDGSPDENLYLAITKKYAPSISPQAFGQMGFMDAKFAVQALLSVKGQVTAASYNKAVRALKNVKTSMLCKPWYVGNALPYHIPNNTDITVTYKAGEVVTEDKCIPIQAVDPELTQTRKWETQFNLNTGK
;
A
#
# COMPACT_ATOMS: atom_id res chain seq x y z
N MET A 1 -14.92 55.71 -18.78
CA MET A 1 -13.90 56.79 -18.95
C MET A 1 -12.50 56.21 -18.79
N ARG A 2 -11.72 56.29 -19.86
CA ARG A 2 -10.24 56.34 -20.00
C ARG A 2 -9.43 55.39 -19.11
N SER A 3 -8.84 54.28 -19.61
CA SER A 3 -7.64 54.15 -20.46
C SER A 3 -6.40 54.80 -19.90
N THR A 4 -5.40 54.01 -19.56
CA THR A 4 -4.00 54.30 -20.00
C THR A 4 -3.15 53.01 -19.94
N LYS A 5 -2.64 52.62 -21.09
CA LYS A 5 -1.58 51.63 -21.33
C LYS A 5 -0.24 52.33 -21.13
N ILE A 6 0.75 51.66 -20.55
CA ILE A 6 2.15 52.04 -20.76
C ILE A 6 2.91 50.75 -21.15
N LYS A 7 3.43 50.77 -22.40
CA LYS A 7 4.49 49.91 -22.89
C LYS A 7 5.81 50.59 -22.60
N LEU A 8 6.86 49.87 -22.24
CA LEU A 8 8.22 50.27 -22.54
C LEU A 8 9.07 49.03 -22.82
N SER A 9 9.52 48.96 -24.06
CA SER A 9 10.58 48.08 -24.57
C SER A 9 11.91 48.82 -24.46
N VAL A 10 12.98 48.13 -24.07
CA VAL A 10 14.33 48.53 -24.47
C VAL A 10 15.16 47.27 -24.72
N MET A 11 15.70 47.23 -25.90
CA MET A 11 16.66 46.31 -26.52
C MET A 11 18.06 46.90 -26.42
N CYS A 12 19.10 46.05 -26.24
CA CYS A 12 20.50 46.23 -26.76
C CYS A 12 21.30 45.04 -26.19
N ALA A 13 21.82 44.16 -26.85
CA ALA A 13 22.75 43.89 -27.98
C ALA A 13 24.23 44.07 -27.60
N VAL A 14 24.99 42.99 -27.85
CA VAL A 14 26.27 42.87 -28.58
C VAL A 14 27.58 42.61 -27.80
N ALA A 15 28.26 41.58 -28.29
CA ALA A 15 29.69 41.25 -28.46
C ALA A 15 30.43 40.69 -27.22
N GLY A 16 31.08 39.57 -27.19
CA GLY A 16 31.93 38.92 -28.20
C GLY A 16 33.40 39.18 -27.87
N LEU A 17 34.13 38.16 -27.34
CA LEU A 17 35.57 38.02 -27.59
C LEU A 17 36.04 36.58 -27.28
N LEU A 18 36.51 35.92 -28.32
CA LEU A 18 37.33 34.70 -28.32
C LEU A 18 38.77 35.07 -27.92
N VAL A 19 39.38 34.32 -27.02
CA VAL A 19 40.83 34.19 -26.97
C VAL A 19 41.20 32.73 -26.82
N LEU A 20 41.88 32.25 -27.84
CA LEU A 20 42.59 30.99 -27.95
C LEU A 20 43.99 31.19 -27.33
N SER A 21 44.43 30.27 -26.45
CA SER A 21 45.85 30.05 -26.21
C SER A 21 46.13 28.58 -25.85
N ALA A 22 47.07 28.04 -26.55
CA ALA A 22 47.48 26.63 -26.57
C ALA A 22 48.56 26.31 -25.51
N ALA A 23 48.51 25.07 -25.08
CA ALA A 23 49.55 24.10 -24.75
C ALA A 23 50.70 24.45 -23.81
N LEU A 24 50.90 23.59 -22.82
CA LEU A 24 52.14 22.79 -22.69
C LEU A 24 51.92 21.67 -21.66
N ALA A 25 52.30 20.47 -22.08
CA ALA A 25 52.22 19.24 -21.29
C ALA A 25 53.46 19.09 -20.37
N THR A 26 53.28 18.55 -19.18
CA THR A 26 54.25 17.67 -18.54
C THR A 26 53.58 16.73 -17.55
N GLY A 27 53.91 15.53 -17.58
CA GLY A 27 53.71 14.24 -17.17
C GLY A 27 53.39 13.85 -15.72
N ALA A 28 52.83 12.65 -15.74
CA ALA A 28 52.94 11.56 -14.78
C ALA A 28 52.22 11.60 -13.45
N GLY A 29 51.25 10.72 -13.32
CA GLY A 29 50.59 10.35 -12.06
C GLY A 29 49.29 9.61 -12.32
N ALA A 30 49.35 8.35 -12.77
CA ALA A 30 48.17 7.50 -12.91
C ALA A 30 47.68 7.07 -11.55
N THR A 31 46.63 7.73 -11.05
CA THR A 31 45.72 7.16 -10.04
C THR A 31 44.43 6.75 -10.74
N SER A 32 44.29 5.43 -10.90
CA SER A 32 43.10 4.77 -11.39
C SER A 32 41.95 5.00 -10.39
N THR A 33 41.14 6.04 -10.63
CA THR A 33 39.81 6.13 -10.04
C THR A 33 38.89 5.27 -10.93
N ALA A 34 38.58 4.06 -10.43
CA ALA A 34 37.51 3.26 -11.01
C ALA A 34 36.23 4.10 -10.98
N ALA A 35 35.81 4.60 -12.12
CA ALA A 35 34.48 5.15 -12.32
C ALA A 35 33.50 3.99 -12.05
N VAL A 36 32.80 4.07 -10.90
CA VAL A 36 31.62 3.26 -10.65
C VAL A 36 30.61 3.71 -11.71
N GLY A 37 30.56 2.96 -12.78
CA GLY A 37 29.54 3.11 -13.80
C GLY A 37 28.19 2.94 -13.15
N SER A 38 27.42 4.02 -13.03
CA SER A 38 25.99 3.95 -12.77
C SER A 38 25.34 3.31 -14.00
N GLY A 39 25.39 1.98 -14.04
CA GLY A 39 24.57 1.21 -14.94
C GLY A 39 23.11 1.53 -14.62
N LYS A 40 22.47 2.39 -15.41
CA LYS A 40 21.03 2.46 -15.48
C LYS A 40 20.56 1.07 -15.87
N ALA A 41 20.13 0.26 -14.90
CA ALA A 41 19.41 -0.96 -15.16
C ALA A 41 18.25 -0.55 -16.08
N SER A 42 18.22 -1.07 -17.31
CA SER A 42 17.09 -0.88 -18.22
C SER A 42 15.86 -1.41 -17.51
N ALA A 43 15.05 -0.49 -16.97
CA ALA A 43 13.84 -0.84 -16.26
C ALA A 43 12.91 -1.54 -17.26
N THR A 44 12.75 -2.84 -17.11
CA THR A 44 11.84 -3.64 -17.95
C THR A 44 10.44 -3.08 -17.78
N LYS A 45 9.83 -2.60 -18.85
CA LYS A 45 8.49 -1.99 -18.82
C LYS A 45 7.48 -3.02 -18.28
N SER A 46 6.76 -2.67 -17.23
CA SER A 46 5.63 -3.49 -16.75
C SER A 46 4.43 -3.34 -17.68
N VAL A 47 3.69 -4.44 -17.90
CA VAL A 47 2.54 -4.47 -18.81
C VAL A 47 1.35 -5.16 -18.14
N CYS A 48 0.12 -4.80 -18.57
CA CYS A 48 -1.09 -5.48 -18.10
C CYS A 48 -1.26 -6.82 -18.81
N GLY A 49 -1.36 -7.90 -18.04
CA GLY A 49 -1.63 -9.23 -18.59
C GLY A 49 -0.60 -9.64 -19.64
N ALA A 50 -1.05 -10.11 -20.81
CA ALA A 50 -0.17 -10.56 -21.89
C ALA A 50 0.44 -9.42 -22.72
N GLY A 51 -0.01 -8.18 -22.54
CA GLY A 51 0.56 -7.00 -23.21
C GLY A 51 0.43 -6.98 -24.74
N THR A 52 -0.57 -7.66 -25.33
CA THR A 52 -0.70 -7.83 -26.79
C THR A 52 -1.18 -6.59 -27.54
N GLY A 53 -1.70 -5.58 -26.85
CA GLY A 53 -2.33 -4.40 -27.44
C GLY A 53 -3.66 -4.68 -28.16
N LYS A 54 -4.18 -5.92 -28.14
CA LYS A 54 -5.44 -6.31 -28.79
C LYS A 54 -6.53 -6.52 -27.76
N LYS A 55 -7.72 -5.98 -28.01
CA LYS A 55 -8.87 -6.15 -27.12
C LYS A 55 -9.34 -7.60 -27.09
N ALA A 56 -9.57 -8.13 -25.89
CA ALA A 56 -10.13 -9.47 -25.71
C ALA A 56 -11.63 -9.49 -26.03
N THR A 57 -12.08 -10.50 -26.79
CA THR A 57 -13.47 -10.62 -27.27
C THR A 57 -14.12 -11.97 -26.94
N GLY A 58 -13.36 -12.91 -26.37
CA GLY A 58 -13.84 -14.25 -26.03
C GLY A 58 -14.86 -14.28 -24.88
N LYS A 59 -15.29 -15.48 -24.48
CA LYS A 59 -16.23 -15.68 -23.35
C LYS A 59 -15.60 -15.15 -22.06
N PRO A 60 -16.25 -14.25 -21.31
CA PRO A 60 -15.69 -13.64 -20.10
C PRO A 60 -15.31 -14.66 -19.02
N ILE A 61 -14.25 -14.35 -18.27
CA ILE A 61 -13.90 -14.96 -17.00
C ILE A 61 -14.47 -14.05 -15.91
N LYS A 62 -15.26 -14.58 -14.98
CA LYS A 62 -15.84 -13.80 -13.90
C LYS A 62 -14.97 -13.84 -12.66
N LEU A 63 -14.57 -12.69 -12.17
CA LEU A 63 -13.98 -12.49 -10.84
C LEU A 63 -14.91 -11.63 -9.99
N GLY A 64 -14.84 -11.76 -8.68
CA GLY A 64 -15.64 -10.97 -7.74
C GLY A 64 -14.80 -10.25 -6.71
N GLY A 65 -15.39 -9.26 -6.03
CA GLY A 65 -14.81 -8.57 -4.87
C GLY A 65 -15.90 -8.00 -3.99
N ILE A 66 -15.59 -7.77 -2.73
CA ILE A 66 -16.46 -7.11 -1.75
C ILE A 66 -15.63 -6.09 -0.97
N ASP A 67 -16.02 -4.82 -1.04
CA ASP A 67 -15.40 -3.74 -0.30
C ASP A 67 -16.36 -3.20 0.77
N MET A 68 -15.80 -2.54 1.77
CA MET A 68 -16.58 -1.86 2.80
C MET A 68 -16.63 -0.35 2.53
N LEU A 69 -17.82 0.23 2.73
CA LEU A 69 -18.05 1.67 2.73
C LEU A 69 -18.93 2.07 3.91
N ILE A 70 -18.37 2.80 4.86
CA ILE A 70 -19.06 3.37 6.01
C ILE A 70 -18.62 4.83 6.24
N PRO A 71 -19.37 5.64 7.01
CA PRO A 71 -18.88 6.96 7.39
C PRO A 71 -17.52 6.90 8.09
N GLY A 72 -16.53 7.60 7.53
CA GLY A 72 -15.16 7.64 8.03
C GLY A 72 -14.24 6.53 7.54
N VAL A 73 -14.72 5.58 6.70
CA VAL A 73 -13.86 4.57 6.03
C VAL A 73 -14.39 4.22 4.66
N ASP A 74 -13.63 4.50 3.61
CA ASP A 74 -13.91 4.09 2.22
C ASP A 74 -12.81 3.17 1.68
N PHE A 75 -13.09 1.86 1.64
CA PHE A 75 -12.21 0.88 1.01
C PHE A 75 -12.55 0.61 -0.46
N THR A 76 -13.60 1.24 -1.02
CA THR A 76 -14.04 0.98 -2.39
C THR A 76 -12.99 1.32 -3.45
N THR A 77 -12.00 2.12 -3.11
CA THR A 77 -10.86 2.42 -3.97
C THR A 77 -10.09 1.15 -4.36
N ILE A 78 -9.99 0.17 -3.46
CA ILE A 78 -9.26 -1.09 -3.71
C ILE A 78 -9.91 -1.86 -4.85
N GLY A 79 -11.19 -2.17 -4.75
CA GLY A 79 -11.92 -2.87 -5.81
C GLY A 79 -12.05 -2.07 -7.10
N LYS A 80 -12.17 -0.74 -7.03
CA LYS A 80 -12.17 0.15 -8.21
C LYS A 80 -10.86 0.08 -8.98
N PHE A 81 -9.71 0.00 -8.29
CA PHE A 81 -8.41 -0.16 -8.94
C PHE A 81 -8.17 -1.57 -9.46
N ALA A 82 -8.65 -2.61 -8.76
CA ALA A 82 -8.67 -3.95 -9.32
C ALA A 82 -9.47 -3.98 -10.63
N ALA A 83 -10.65 -3.34 -10.67
CA ALA A 83 -11.45 -3.19 -11.89
C ALA A 83 -10.69 -2.43 -13.00
N ALA A 84 -9.97 -1.37 -12.66
CA ALA A 84 -9.17 -0.58 -13.61
C ALA A 84 -8.03 -1.42 -14.21
N TYR A 85 -7.33 -2.21 -13.40
CA TYR A 85 -6.32 -3.14 -13.86
C TYR A 85 -6.91 -4.20 -14.82
N PHE A 86 -8.05 -4.77 -14.48
CA PHE A 86 -8.74 -5.75 -15.35
C PHE A 86 -9.20 -5.14 -16.68
N LYS A 87 -9.62 -3.87 -16.72
CA LYS A 87 -9.89 -3.16 -17.97
C LYS A 87 -8.62 -3.05 -18.83
N CYS A 88 -7.48 -2.72 -18.20
CA CYS A 88 -6.20 -2.69 -18.91
C CYS A 88 -5.86 -4.07 -19.48
N VAL A 89 -6.02 -5.15 -18.70
CA VAL A 89 -5.80 -6.53 -19.17
C VAL A 89 -6.72 -6.85 -20.36
N ASN A 90 -7.98 -6.47 -20.30
CA ASN A 90 -8.94 -6.72 -21.36
C ASN A 90 -8.60 -6.00 -22.68
N ASP A 91 -8.04 -4.80 -22.59
CA ASP A 91 -7.55 -4.05 -23.77
C ASP A 91 -6.21 -4.62 -24.31
N ASN A 92 -5.54 -5.50 -23.56
CA ASN A 92 -4.23 -6.07 -23.89
C ASN A 92 -4.26 -7.59 -24.07
N GLY A 93 -5.37 -8.14 -24.57
CA GLY A 93 -5.50 -9.56 -24.94
C GLY A 93 -6.25 -10.41 -23.94
N GLY A 94 -6.60 -9.86 -22.77
CA GLY A 94 -7.27 -10.61 -21.71
C GLY A 94 -6.46 -11.82 -21.25
N ILE A 95 -7.15 -12.85 -20.85
CA ILE A 95 -6.57 -14.16 -20.52
C ILE A 95 -6.79 -15.10 -21.68
N ASN A 96 -5.79 -15.28 -22.53
CA ASN A 96 -5.87 -16.08 -23.75
C ASN A 96 -7.08 -15.66 -24.63
N GLY A 97 -7.25 -14.37 -24.89
CA GLY A 97 -8.33 -13.81 -25.68
C GLY A 97 -9.67 -13.62 -24.94
N ARG A 98 -9.76 -14.02 -23.67
CA ARG A 98 -10.97 -13.91 -22.85
C ARG A 98 -10.88 -12.69 -21.93
N PRO A 99 -11.88 -11.77 -21.95
CA PRO A 99 -11.90 -10.64 -21.02
C PRO A 99 -12.24 -11.10 -19.59
N ILE A 100 -11.80 -10.34 -18.61
CA ILE A 100 -12.21 -10.46 -17.20
C ILE A 100 -13.46 -9.60 -17.01
N LYS A 101 -14.56 -10.21 -16.52
CA LYS A 101 -15.74 -9.52 -16.00
C LYS A 101 -15.62 -9.47 -14.48
N TYR A 102 -15.36 -8.30 -13.94
CA TYR A 102 -15.27 -8.11 -12.49
C TYR A 102 -16.62 -7.67 -11.91
N ILE A 103 -17.05 -8.31 -10.83
CA ILE A 103 -18.31 -8.06 -10.11
C ILE A 103 -17.93 -7.59 -8.72
N LEU A 104 -18.15 -6.32 -8.44
CA LEU A 104 -17.81 -5.68 -7.16
C LEU A 104 -19.08 -5.37 -6.38
N TYR A 105 -19.12 -5.78 -5.12
CA TYR A 105 -20.16 -5.44 -4.16
C TYR A 105 -19.60 -4.62 -3.02
N ASN A 106 -20.46 -3.83 -2.37
CA ASN A 106 -20.11 -3.07 -1.17
C ASN A 106 -20.95 -3.56 0.01
N GLU A 107 -20.32 -3.62 1.17
CA GLU A 107 -20.97 -3.90 2.44
C GLU A 107 -20.79 -2.71 3.41
N GLN A 108 -21.53 -2.69 4.51
CA GLN A 108 -21.60 -1.55 5.43
C GLN A 108 -21.33 -1.99 6.88
N LEU A 109 -20.20 -2.64 7.10
CA LEU A 109 -19.81 -3.19 8.42
C LEU A 109 -20.88 -4.16 8.98
N ASN A 110 -21.47 -4.97 8.09
CA ASN A 110 -22.54 -5.90 8.45
C ASN A 110 -22.14 -7.34 8.10
N PRO A 111 -21.78 -8.18 9.08
CA PRO A 111 -21.36 -9.57 8.82
C PRO A 111 -22.42 -10.42 8.11
N THR A 112 -23.71 -10.18 8.37
CA THR A 112 -24.80 -10.91 7.69
C THR A 112 -24.86 -10.54 6.20
N GLN A 113 -24.77 -9.26 5.88
CA GLN A 113 -24.70 -8.78 4.49
C GLN A 113 -23.41 -9.29 3.82
N GLN A 114 -22.29 -9.25 4.51
CA GLN A 114 -21.01 -9.76 4.02
C GLN A 114 -21.08 -11.23 3.65
N ALA A 115 -21.67 -12.08 4.52
CA ALA A 115 -21.89 -13.51 4.23
C ALA A 115 -22.84 -13.73 3.04
N ALA A 116 -23.89 -12.94 2.92
CA ALA A 116 -24.84 -13.03 1.81
C ALA A 116 -24.19 -12.65 0.46
N LEU A 117 -23.37 -11.60 0.44
CA LEU A 117 -22.65 -11.18 -0.76
C LEU A 117 -21.59 -12.20 -1.19
N ALA A 118 -20.87 -12.80 -0.25
CA ALA A 118 -19.93 -13.89 -0.52
C ALA A 118 -20.63 -15.10 -1.19
N LYS A 119 -21.77 -15.53 -0.64
CA LYS A 119 -22.60 -16.59 -1.26
C LYS A 119 -23.10 -16.19 -2.65
N LYS A 120 -23.55 -14.95 -2.81
CA LYS A 120 -24.02 -14.43 -4.10
C LYS A 120 -22.94 -14.50 -5.17
N LEU A 121 -21.71 -14.05 -4.87
CA LEU A 121 -20.57 -14.13 -5.80
C LEU A 121 -20.28 -15.58 -6.20
N VAL A 122 -20.19 -16.49 -5.24
CA VAL A 122 -19.80 -17.87 -5.49
C VAL A 122 -20.93 -18.68 -6.15
N GLU A 123 -22.17 -18.60 -5.64
CA GLU A 123 -23.25 -19.53 -6.00
C GLU A 123 -24.17 -18.97 -7.10
N SER A 124 -24.42 -17.66 -7.11
CA SER A 124 -25.32 -17.02 -8.11
C SER A 124 -24.54 -16.44 -9.29
N ASP A 125 -23.54 -15.62 -9.03
CA ASP A 125 -22.72 -15.00 -10.07
C ASP A 125 -21.72 -15.97 -10.67
N LYS A 126 -21.38 -17.04 -9.94
CA LYS A 126 -20.46 -18.11 -10.37
C LYS A 126 -19.10 -17.55 -10.78
N VAL A 127 -18.50 -16.74 -9.91
CA VAL A 127 -17.14 -16.25 -10.08
C VAL A 127 -16.15 -17.39 -9.93
N VAL A 128 -15.01 -17.32 -10.62
CA VAL A 128 -13.95 -18.33 -10.50
C VAL A 128 -12.94 -17.98 -9.39
N GLY A 129 -12.92 -16.72 -8.94
CA GLY A 129 -12.04 -16.22 -7.89
C GLY A 129 -12.56 -14.93 -7.28
N ILE A 130 -12.02 -14.59 -6.11
CA ILE A 130 -12.35 -13.39 -5.36
C ILE A 130 -11.06 -12.60 -5.16
N VAL A 131 -11.10 -11.29 -5.47
CA VAL A 131 -9.92 -10.42 -5.59
C VAL A 131 -10.28 -9.01 -5.15
N GLY A 132 -9.41 -8.36 -4.40
CA GLY A 132 -9.56 -6.98 -3.98
C GLY A 132 -10.55 -6.79 -2.83
N ASN A 133 -10.80 -7.83 -2.02
CA ASN A 133 -11.67 -7.72 -0.85
C ASN A 133 -10.99 -6.94 0.27
N THR A 134 -11.74 -6.01 0.88
CA THR A 134 -11.28 -5.30 2.07
C THR A 134 -12.47 -4.88 2.93
N SER A 135 -12.51 -5.38 4.17
CA SER A 135 -13.56 -5.06 5.15
C SER A 135 -13.10 -5.40 6.55
N PHE A 136 -13.63 -4.67 7.54
CA PHE A 136 -13.45 -5.00 8.96
C PHE A 136 -14.19 -6.27 9.40
N THR A 137 -14.96 -6.91 8.53
CA THR A 137 -15.74 -8.12 8.87
C THR A 137 -15.49 -9.31 7.95
N GLU A 138 -14.84 -9.11 6.80
CA GLU A 138 -14.73 -10.10 5.73
C GLU A 138 -14.05 -11.38 6.16
N CYS A 139 -12.82 -11.28 6.61
CA CYS A 139 -12.00 -12.46 6.87
C CYS A 139 -12.58 -13.32 7.99
N GLY A 140 -12.98 -12.72 9.11
CA GLY A 140 -13.61 -13.41 10.23
C GLY A 140 -14.93 -14.08 9.84
N THR A 141 -15.73 -13.42 9.01
CA THR A 141 -17.05 -13.91 8.59
C THR A 141 -16.96 -15.05 7.59
N ASN A 142 -16.10 -14.93 6.58
CA ASN A 142 -16.21 -15.74 5.38
C ASN A 142 -15.13 -16.81 5.19
N TRP A 143 -14.04 -16.84 5.99
CA TRP A 143 -12.93 -17.75 5.72
C TRP A 143 -13.34 -19.23 5.69
N LYS A 144 -14.26 -19.66 6.60
CA LYS A 144 -14.77 -21.06 6.64
C LYS A 144 -15.61 -21.38 5.40
N TYR A 145 -16.45 -20.43 4.97
CA TYR A 145 -17.27 -20.60 3.79
C TYR A 145 -16.40 -20.72 2.53
N TYR A 146 -15.48 -19.79 2.30
CA TYR A 146 -14.57 -19.84 1.15
C TYR A 146 -13.71 -21.11 1.16
N LYS A 147 -13.20 -21.51 2.33
CA LYS A 147 -12.47 -22.77 2.48
C LYS A 147 -13.31 -23.96 2.03
N SER A 148 -14.58 -24.04 2.45
CA SER A 148 -15.49 -25.12 2.09
C SER A 148 -15.80 -25.18 0.59
N LYS A 149 -15.71 -24.06 -0.10
CA LYS A 149 -15.89 -23.93 -1.57
C LYS A 149 -14.58 -24.03 -2.34
N GLY A 150 -13.44 -24.20 -1.69
CA GLY A 150 -12.12 -24.32 -2.31
C GLY A 150 -11.54 -22.99 -2.85
N PHE A 151 -12.05 -21.86 -2.38
CA PHE A 151 -11.56 -20.52 -2.76
C PHE A 151 -10.36 -20.10 -1.92
N THR A 152 -9.42 -19.42 -2.58
CA THR A 152 -8.37 -18.60 -1.98
C THR A 152 -8.58 -17.17 -2.43
N VAL A 153 -8.75 -16.26 -1.49
CA VAL A 153 -9.05 -14.84 -1.73
C VAL A 153 -7.73 -14.07 -1.76
N ILE A 154 -7.55 -13.23 -2.77
CA ILE A 154 -6.47 -12.25 -2.82
C ILE A 154 -7.07 -10.90 -2.46
N GLY A 155 -6.57 -10.24 -1.41
CA GLY A 155 -7.16 -9.01 -0.93
C GLY A 155 -6.18 -8.10 -0.19
N ALA A 156 -6.74 -7.10 0.51
CA ALA A 156 -6.02 -6.20 1.39
C ALA A 156 -6.61 -6.32 2.80
N GLY A 157 -6.03 -7.21 3.60
CA GLY A 157 -6.56 -7.63 4.89
C GLY A 157 -6.37 -6.60 6.01
N VAL A 158 -7.37 -6.54 6.90
CA VAL A 158 -7.37 -5.65 8.07
C VAL A 158 -7.72 -6.36 9.38
N GLN A 159 -7.95 -7.68 9.32
CA GLN A 159 -8.28 -8.53 10.49
C GLN A 159 -7.23 -9.62 10.71
N ALA A 160 -7.16 -10.17 11.92
CA ALA A 160 -6.26 -11.28 12.24
C ALA A 160 -6.49 -12.51 11.35
N GLU A 161 -7.74 -12.84 11.04
CA GLU A 161 -8.11 -13.98 10.22
C GLU A 161 -7.64 -13.85 8.76
N CYS A 162 -7.39 -12.65 8.27
CA CYS A 162 -6.81 -12.42 6.95
C CYS A 162 -5.41 -13.02 6.85
N PHE A 163 -4.62 -12.89 7.91
CA PHE A 163 -3.23 -13.36 7.98
C PHE A 163 -3.07 -14.72 8.65
N GLY A 164 -4.07 -15.16 9.44
CA GLY A 164 -4.05 -16.36 10.25
C GLY A 164 -4.90 -17.52 9.72
N THR A 165 -5.45 -17.44 8.50
CA THR A 165 -6.24 -18.54 7.91
C THR A 165 -5.72 -18.91 6.51
N PRO A 166 -5.87 -20.17 6.07
CA PRO A 166 -5.34 -20.60 4.77
C PRO A 166 -6.18 -20.15 3.58
N THR A 167 -7.19 -19.31 3.80
CA THR A 167 -8.18 -18.92 2.80
C THR A 167 -7.87 -17.57 2.17
N PHE A 168 -7.34 -16.67 2.97
CA PHE A 168 -6.97 -15.32 2.53
C PHE A 168 -5.46 -15.23 2.31
N VAL A 169 -5.06 -14.44 1.35
CA VAL A 169 -3.67 -14.06 1.12
C VAL A 169 -3.63 -12.61 0.68
N GLU A 170 -2.93 -11.81 1.44
CA GLU A 170 -3.00 -10.37 1.36
C GLU A 170 -1.82 -9.78 0.62
N SER A 171 -2.07 -8.75 -0.19
CA SER A 171 -0.99 -7.98 -0.83
C SER A 171 -0.35 -6.99 0.15
N ASN A 172 -1.13 -6.51 1.10
CA ASN A 172 -0.68 -5.60 2.15
C ASN A 172 -0.09 -6.36 3.35
N MET A 173 0.45 -5.62 4.32
CA MET A 173 0.88 -6.19 5.61
C MET A 173 -0.19 -6.05 6.71
N GLY A 174 -1.24 -5.30 6.44
CA GLY A 174 -2.32 -5.01 7.37
C GLY A 174 -1.95 -4.06 8.49
N PRO A 175 -2.95 -3.58 9.26
CA PRO A 175 -2.75 -2.53 10.24
C PRO A 175 -1.77 -2.93 11.35
N ARG A 176 -1.77 -4.19 11.80
CA ARG A 176 -0.87 -4.65 12.86
C ARG A 176 0.60 -4.49 12.50
N TYR A 177 1.01 -5.00 11.34
CA TYR A 177 2.42 -4.97 10.94
C TYR A 177 2.82 -3.60 10.38
N SER A 178 1.90 -2.88 9.76
CA SER A 178 2.09 -1.49 9.37
C SER A 178 2.34 -0.59 10.60
N ASN A 179 1.58 -0.77 11.66
CA ASN A 179 1.79 -0.08 12.94
C ASN A 179 3.11 -0.47 13.63
N ILE A 180 3.55 -1.73 13.53
CA ILE A 180 4.88 -2.13 14.01
C ILE A 180 5.97 -1.37 13.23
N GLY A 181 5.84 -1.25 11.90
CA GLY A 181 6.76 -0.47 11.07
C GLY A 181 6.82 1.00 11.48
N ALA A 182 5.66 1.64 11.65
CA ALA A 182 5.57 3.00 12.14
C ALA A 182 6.20 3.14 13.54
N ALA A 183 5.88 2.25 14.47
CA ALA A 183 6.43 2.26 15.84
C ALA A 183 7.96 2.12 15.84
N GLN A 184 8.50 1.17 15.07
CA GLN A 184 9.96 1.01 14.97
C GLN A 184 10.64 2.23 14.34
N ALA A 185 9.97 2.92 13.40
CA ALA A 185 10.47 4.17 12.82
C ALA A 185 10.55 5.29 13.86
N LEU A 186 9.53 5.42 14.73
CA LEU A 186 9.53 6.40 15.83
C LEU A 186 10.59 6.07 16.90
N VAL A 187 10.77 4.79 17.26
CA VAL A 187 11.83 4.38 18.20
C VAL A 187 13.22 4.71 17.64
N ARG A 188 13.49 4.47 16.36
CA ARG A 188 14.75 4.87 15.70
C ARG A 188 15.00 6.38 15.75
N ARG A 189 13.93 7.18 15.84
CA ARG A 189 13.97 8.64 15.95
C ARG A 189 13.96 9.14 17.40
N GLY A 190 14.11 8.24 18.36
CA GLY A 190 14.28 8.56 19.79
C GLY A 190 12.97 8.79 20.55
N ALA A 191 11.84 8.24 20.08
CA ALA A 191 10.58 8.31 20.82
C ALA A 191 10.74 7.71 22.23
N LYS A 192 10.31 8.46 23.25
CA LYS A 192 10.41 8.09 24.67
C LYS A 192 9.19 7.31 25.17
N SER A 193 8.15 7.25 24.40
CA SER A 193 6.91 6.49 24.63
C SER A 193 6.24 6.22 23.29
N LEU A 194 5.27 5.30 23.23
CA LEU A 194 4.46 5.05 22.03
C LEU A 194 2.99 5.02 22.39
N MET A 195 2.23 5.97 21.84
CA MET A 195 0.76 6.00 21.89
C MET A 195 0.24 5.66 20.51
N VAL A 196 -0.73 4.76 20.41
CA VAL A 196 -1.39 4.42 19.14
C VAL A 196 -2.89 4.63 19.25
N ALA A 197 -3.46 5.29 18.25
CA ALA A 197 -4.89 5.44 18.10
C ALA A 197 -5.34 4.81 16.79
N SER A 198 -6.35 3.96 16.87
CA SER A 198 -6.96 3.26 15.74
C SER A 198 -8.47 3.12 15.92
N PRO A 199 -9.25 2.80 14.86
CA PRO A 199 -10.65 2.45 15.01
C PRO A 199 -10.86 1.31 16.02
N ASP A 200 -11.82 1.44 16.92
CA ASP A 200 -12.12 0.47 17.98
C ASP A 200 -12.43 -0.94 17.42
N THR A 201 -12.96 -1.01 16.20
CA THR A 201 -13.25 -2.25 15.50
C THR A 201 -12.03 -3.12 15.18
N ILE A 202 -10.84 -2.52 15.08
CA ILE A 202 -9.58 -3.23 14.75
C ILE A 202 -8.51 -3.08 15.82
N SER A 203 -8.67 -2.18 16.80
CA SER A 203 -7.62 -1.80 17.75
C SER A 203 -7.06 -3.00 18.52
N ALA A 204 -7.90 -3.93 18.95
CA ALA A 204 -7.47 -5.12 19.69
C ALA A 204 -6.41 -5.95 18.90
N TYR A 205 -6.53 -5.99 17.57
CA TYR A 205 -5.55 -6.65 16.70
C TYR A 205 -4.41 -5.71 16.31
N ALA A 206 -4.73 -4.52 15.83
CA ALA A 206 -3.79 -3.58 15.22
C ALA A 206 -2.76 -3.04 16.24
N ASP A 207 -3.24 -2.58 17.40
CA ASP A 207 -2.43 -1.84 18.36
C ASP A 207 -1.47 -2.71 19.17
N GLY A 208 -1.79 -3.98 19.35
CA GLY A 208 -0.98 -4.92 20.12
C GLY A 208 0.46 -5.04 19.61
N GLY A 209 0.70 -4.80 18.32
CA GLY A 209 2.03 -4.76 17.74
C GLY A 209 2.87 -3.59 18.24
N VAL A 210 2.27 -2.39 18.32
CA VAL A 210 2.92 -1.17 18.85
C VAL A 210 3.33 -1.35 20.32
N LEU A 211 2.42 -1.92 21.13
CA LEU A 211 2.70 -2.18 22.55
C LEU A 211 3.90 -3.13 22.73
N LYS A 212 4.05 -4.13 21.86
CA LYS A 212 5.21 -5.03 21.87
C LYS A 212 6.50 -4.33 21.43
N VAL A 213 6.43 -3.41 20.47
CA VAL A 213 7.60 -2.58 20.11
C VAL A 213 8.01 -1.69 21.28
N ALA A 214 7.06 -1.03 21.95
CA ALA A 214 7.32 -0.23 23.14
C ALA A 214 7.98 -1.06 24.25
N GLN A 215 7.43 -2.24 24.54
CA GLN A 215 7.99 -3.18 25.52
C GLN A 215 9.42 -3.60 25.16
N ALA A 216 9.68 -3.95 23.91
CA ALA A 216 11.01 -4.35 23.43
C ALA A 216 12.02 -3.20 23.50
N ALA A 217 11.58 -1.96 23.35
CA ALA A 217 12.39 -0.75 23.48
C ALA A 217 12.54 -0.27 24.94
N GLY A 218 11.85 -0.88 25.92
CA GLY A 218 11.88 -0.47 27.33
C GLY A 218 11.20 0.88 27.60
N ILE A 219 10.22 1.28 26.76
CA ILE A 219 9.50 2.56 26.87
C ILE A 219 8.02 2.34 27.12
N PRO A 220 7.28 3.32 27.71
CA PRO A 220 5.84 3.23 27.89
C PRO A 220 5.10 3.09 26.56
N GLY A 221 4.05 2.27 26.53
CA GLY A 221 3.14 2.12 25.39
C GLY A 221 1.69 2.07 25.82
N LYS A 222 0.79 2.73 25.05
CA LYS A 222 -0.64 2.72 25.34
C LYS A 222 -1.46 2.79 24.04
N ALA A 223 -2.53 1.99 23.97
CA ALA A 223 -3.52 2.00 22.90
C ALA A 223 -4.72 2.87 23.26
N PHE A 224 -5.27 3.54 22.25
CA PHE A 224 -6.45 4.39 22.33
C PHE A 224 -7.45 3.96 21.25
N PRO A 225 -8.34 3.01 21.54
CA PRO A 225 -9.43 2.64 20.61
C PRO A 225 -10.38 3.83 20.41
N ILE A 226 -10.60 4.23 19.18
CA ILE A 226 -11.42 5.39 18.82
C ILE A 226 -12.65 4.95 18.03
N LYS A 227 -13.81 5.31 18.52
CA LYS A 227 -15.07 5.04 17.82
C LYS A 227 -15.20 5.91 16.57
N LEU A 228 -15.62 5.30 15.46
CA LEU A 228 -15.94 6.03 14.23
C LEU A 228 -17.46 6.30 14.09
N PRO A 229 -17.85 7.44 13.50
CA PRO A 229 -16.99 8.58 13.12
C PRO A 229 -16.44 9.31 14.35
N ILE A 230 -15.28 9.97 14.22
CA ILE A 230 -14.65 10.72 15.30
C ILE A 230 -15.50 11.95 15.62
N THR A 231 -16.07 12.02 16.83
CA THR A 231 -16.98 13.11 17.22
C THR A 231 -16.31 14.23 18.01
N ASP A 232 -15.17 13.94 18.67
CA ASP A 232 -14.37 14.92 19.43
C ASP A 232 -12.88 14.75 19.13
N ALA A 233 -12.46 15.27 18.00
CA ALA A 233 -11.06 15.22 17.58
C ALA A 233 -10.14 16.06 18.47
N ASN A 234 -10.64 17.18 19.01
CA ASN A 234 -9.85 18.07 19.86
C ASN A 234 -9.45 17.41 21.19
N SER A 235 -10.40 16.81 21.88
CA SER A 235 -10.12 16.09 23.12
C SER A 235 -9.28 14.84 22.87
N THR A 236 -9.59 14.11 21.80
CA THR A 236 -8.87 12.89 21.43
C THR A 236 -7.38 13.15 21.20
N ILE A 237 -7.05 14.14 20.38
CA ILE A 237 -5.64 14.42 20.04
C ILE A 237 -4.88 15.00 21.24
N LEU A 238 -5.53 15.82 22.06
CA LEU A 238 -4.93 16.36 23.28
C LEU A 238 -4.58 15.24 24.26
N GLN A 239 -5.48 14.28 24.50
CA GLN A 239 -5.24 13.13 25.37
C GLN A 239 -4.08 12.26 24.86
N LEU A 240 -3.98 12.04 23.55
CA LEU A 240 -2.89 11.28 22.93
C LEU A 240 -1.54 11.95 23.18
N VAL A 241 -1.44 13.26 22.91
CA VAL A 241 -0.20 14.02 23.06
C VAL A 241 0.19 14.13 24.52
N GLN A 242 -0.77 14.37 25.44
CA GLN A 242 -0.52 14.41 26.89
C GLN A 242 -0.03 13.05 27.40
N ALA A 243 -0.61 11.94 26.94
CA ALA A 243 -0.18 10.60 27.33
C ALA A 243 1.22 10.27 26.80
N ALA A 244 1.57 10.75 25.61
CA ALA A 244 2.90 10.57 25.02
C ALA A 244 3.98 11.35 25.79
N GLY A 245 3.66 12.54 26.24
CA GLY A 245 4.62 13.45 26.88
C GLY A 245 5.65 14.00 25.89
N ASP A 246 6.55 14.86 26.40
CA ASP A 246 7.57 15.52 25.57
C ASP A 246 8.55 14.52 24.94
N GLY A 247 8.61 14.52 23.60
CA GLY A 247 9.42 13.60 22.81
C GLY A 247 8.88 12.18 22.76
N GLY A 248 7.62 11.97 23.17
CA GLY A 248 6.93 10.69 22.94
C GLY A 248 6.47 10.55 21.49
N GLY A 249 6.13 9.33 21.09
CA GLY A 249 5.60 8.99 19.77
C GLY A 249 4.08 8.84 19.79
N VAL A 250 3.40 9.39 18.77
CA VAL A 250 1.95 9.22 18.55
C VAL A 250 1.73 8.64 17.16
N ILE A 251 1.07 7.50 17.09
CA ILE A 251 0.74 6.80 15.85
C ILE A 251 -0.77 6.94 15.59
N LEU A 252 -1.11 7.46 14.41
CA LEU A 252 -2.49 7.60 13.93
C LEU A 252 -2.77 6.54 12.86
N ASP A 253 -3.51 5.49 13.22
CA ASP A 253 -3.88 4.40 12.29
C ASP A 253 -5.31 4.62 11.76
N PHE A 254 -5.45 5.59 10.88
CA PHE A 254 -6.72 6.00 10.29
C PHE A 254 -6.63 6.15 8.78
N THR A 255 -7.79 6.04 8.12
CA THR A 255 -7.93 6.28 6.67
C THR A 255 -7.91 7.78 6.34
N PRO A 256 -7.73 8.16 5.06
CA PRO A 256 -7.82 9.55 4.62
C PRO A 256 -9.17 10.23 4.92
N ASP A 257 -10.21 9.45 5.25
CA ASP A 257 -11.54 9.97 5.59
C ASP A 257 -11.67 10.38 7.05
N SER A 258 -10.85 9.85 7.95
CA SER A 258 -10.93 10.12 9.40
C SER A 258 -9.67 10.76 9.99
N ALA A 259 -8.47 10.46 9.50
CA ALA A 259 -7.22 11.07 9.96
C ALA A 259 -7.22 12.62 9.92
N PRO A 260 -7.80 13.29 8.88
CA PRO A 260 -7.81 14.75 8.79
C PRO A 260 -8.36 15.45 10.00
N ALA A 261 -9.40 14.92 10.66
CA ALA A 261 -9.99 15.52 11.85
C ALA A 261 -8.97 15.63 12.99
N LEU A 262 -8.21 14.57 13.25
CA LEU A 262 -7.19 14.55 14.31
C LEU A 262 -5.99 15.43 13.95
N MET A 263 -5.53 15.38 12.70
CA MET A 263 -4.41 16.18 12.25
C MET A 263 -4.73 17.68 12.28
N GLN A 264 -5.94 18.08 11.86
CA GLN A 264 -6.39 19.45 11.95
C GLN A 264 -6.48 19.92 13.40
N ALA A 265 -6.98 19.08 14.29
CA ALA A 265 -7.06 19.38 15.73
C ALA A 265 -5.67 19.55 16.35
N ALA A 266 -4.68 18.76 15.94
CA ALA A 266 -3.28 18.90 16.37
C ALA A 266 -2.68 20.24 15.93
N ILE A 267 -2.95 20.67 14.68
CA ILE A 267 -2.51 21.98 14.17
C ILE A 267 -3.16 23.11 14.96
N ALA A 268 -4.48 23.07 15.11
CA ALA A 268 -5.26 24.12 15.77
C ALA A 268 -4.85 24.35 17.23
N GLN A 269 -4.37 23.30 17.90
CA GLN A 269 -3.92 23.35 19.28
C GLN A 269 -2.41 23.54 19.45
N GLY A 270 -1.64 23.71 18.37
CA GLY A 270 -0.18 23.87 18.41
C GLY A 270 0.57 22.63 18.93
N LEU A 271 0.04 21.43 18.69
CA LEU A 271 0.58 20.18 19.21
C LEU A 271 1.58 19.49 18.28
N VAL A 272 1.75 19.98 17.04
CA VAL A 272 2.54 19.31 16.01
C VAL A 272 4.00 19.12 16.43
N ASP A 273 4.59 20.06 17.17
CA ASP A 273 5.99 20.02 17.60
C ASP A 273 6.21 19.37 19.00
N LYS A 274 5.14 18.85 19.61
CA LYS A 274 5.21 18.28 20.98
C LYS A 274 5.65 16.84 21.01
N VAL A 275 5.38 16.09 19.92
CA VAL A 275 5.63 14.64 19.82
C VAL A 275 6.19 14.29 18.44
N ILE A 276 6.71 13.05 18.31
CA ILE A 276 7.09 12.48 17.02
C ILE A 276 5.87 11.74 16.46
N TRP A 277 5.42 12.14 15.28
CA TRP A 277 4.23 11.58 14.67
C TRP A 277 4.53 10.38 13.80
N GLY A 278 3.69 9.37 13.87
CA GLY A 278 3.72 8.22 13.00
C GLY A 278 2.34 7.86 12.47
N SER A 279 2.31 7.05 11.42
CA SER A 279 1.07 6.48 10.89
C SER A 279 1.35 5.18 10.15
N SER A 280 0.30 4.37 10.02
CA SER A 280 0.20 3.31 9.03
C SER A 280 0.03 3.88 7.62
N THR A 281 0.06 3.00 6.62
CA THR A 281 0.09 3.32 5.18
C THR A 281 -1.00 4.26 4.64
N PRO A 282 -2.27 4.25 5.09
CA PRO A 282 -3.37 4.89 4.35
C PRO A 282 -3.19 6.37 4.05
N ILE A 283 -2.53 7.12 4.93
CA ILE A 283 -2.32 8.57 4.74
C ILE A 283 -1.06 8.94 3.94
N ALA A 284 -0.29 7.97 3.45
CA ALA A 284 0.87 8.20 2.60
C ALA A 284 0.45 8.59 1.16
N ASN A 285 -0.06 9.79 0.99
CA ASN A 285 -0.48 10.29 -0.32
C ASN A 285 -0.30 11.81 -0.45
N ALA A 286 -0.17 12.30 -1.69
CA ALA A 286 0.10 13.70 -1.99
C ALA A 286 -1.04 14.65 -1.56
N PHE A 287 -2.29 14.18 -1.48
CA PHE A 287 -3.39 14.99 -1.00
C PHE A 287 -3.18 15.34 0.48
N MET A 288 -2.88 14.34 1.31
CA MET A 288 -2.60 14.55 2.74
C MET A 288 -1.35 15.41 2.94
N ALA A 289 -0.28 15.16 2.18
CA ALA A 289 0.95 15.96 2.26
C ALA A 289 0.70 17.44 1.94
N LYS A 290 -0.11 17.75 0.92
CA LYS A 290 -0.47 19.13 0.57
C LYS A 290 -1.36 19.80 1.60
N GLN A 291 -2.33 19.07 2.14
CA GLN A 291 -3.27 19.61 3.12
C GLN A 291 -2.62 19.86 4.48
N PHE A 292 -1.66 19.02 4.87
CA PHE A 292 -1.09 18.99 6.21
C PHE A 292 0.41 19.35 6.22
N GLY A 293 0.81 20.41 5.49
CA GLY A 293 2.20 20.88 5.43
C GLY A 293 2.82 21.22 6.80
N ALA A 294 2.03 21.47 7.84
CA ALA A 294 2.52 21.62 9.21
C ALA A 294 3.25 20.36 9.73
N PHE A 295 2.98 19.20 9.14
CA PHE A 295 3.63 17.92 9.45
C PHE A 295 4.83 17.60 8.54
N ASP A 296 5.29 18.54 7.69
CA ASP A 296 6.45 18.33 6.84
C ASP A 296 7.68 17.93 7.67
N GLY A 297 8.27 16.77 7.35
CA GLY A 297 9.41 16.20 8.09
C GLY A 297 9.10 15.68 9.50
N LYS A 298 7.83 15.69 9.93
CA LYS A 298 7.41 15.31 11.30
C LYS A 298 6.48 14.10 11.33
N MET A 299 5.82 13.77 10.21
CA MET A 299 4.96 12.60 10.08
C MET A 299 5.74 11.46 9.42
N HIS A 300 6.03 10.41 10.19
CA HIS A 300 6.79 9.24 9.72
C HIS A 300 5.82 8.09 9.48
N ILE A 301 5.56 7.78 8.22
CA ILE A 301 4.52 6.84 7.81
C ILE A 301 5.17 5.54 7.37
N ASN A 302 4.72 4.41 7.93
CA ASN A 302 5.01 3.12 7.33
C ASN A 302 4.23 3.01 6.01
N GLN A 303 4.94 2.84 4.91
CA GLN A 303 4.37 2.59 3.60
C GLN A 303 4.67 1.16 3.16
N GLU A 304 3.62 0.41 2.87
CA GLU A 304 3.68 -1.02 2.55
C GLU A 304 4.16 -1.31 1.13
N PHE A 305 4.08 -0.31 0.26
CA PHE A 305 4.43 -0.38 -1.16
C PHE A 305 5.47 0.67 -1.54
N GLY A 306 6.04 0.55 -2.74
CA GLY A 306 6.89 1.60 -3.31
C GLY A 306 6.22 2.96 -3.29
N ASN A 307 7.02 4.02 -3.15
CA ASN A 307 6.47 5.38 -3.18
C ASN A 307 5.89 5.67 -4.56
N ILE A 308 4.68 6.22 -4.57
CA ILE A 308 3.98 6.62 -5.79
C ILE A 308 4.83 7.59 -6.55
N ASN A 309 5.35 7.61 -7.58
CA ASN A 309 6.32 8.47 -8.29
C ASN A 309 7.79 8.07 -8.11
N ASP A 310 8.10 6.88 -7.59
CA ASP A 310 9.49 6.42 -7.50
C ASP A 310 10.08 6.03 -8.88
N GLY A 311 9.25 6.04 -9.93
CA GLY A 311 9.65 5.72 -11.31
C GLY A 311 9.85 4.23 -11.58
N SER A 312 9.53 3.36 -10.63
CA SER A 312 9.64 1.92 -10.82
C SER A 312 8.63 1.40 -11.86
N PRO A 313 8.90 0.25 -12.51
CA PRO A 313 8.05 -0.24 -13.60
C PRO A 313 6.58 -0.44 -13.22
N ASP A 314 6.30 -0.98 -12.02
CA ASP A 314 4.93 -1.22 -11.60
C ASP A 314 4.22 0.07 -11.15
N GLU A 315 4.95 1.02 -10.53
CA GLU A 315 4.39 2.34 -10.21
C GLU A 315 4.05 3.12 -11.48
N ASN A 316 4.92 3.10 -12.48
CA ASN A 316 4.63 3.72 -13.77
C ASN A 316 3.40 3.11 -14.46
N LEU A 317 3.25 1.77 -14.37
CA LEU A 317 2.06 1.10 -14.88
C LEU A 317 0.81 1.48 -14.08
N TYR A 318 0.90 1.52 -12.74
CA TYR A 318 -0.17 1.96 -11.86
C TYR A 318 -0.66 3.37 -12.21
N LEU A 319 0.25 4.33 -12.37
CA LEU A 319 -0.07 5.69 -12.76
C LEU A 319 -0.71 5.78 -14.17
N ALA A 320 -0.21 4.99 -15.12
CA ALA A 320 -0.78 4.92 -16.47
C ALA A 320 -2.20 4.34 -16.45
N ILE A 321 -2.46 3.31 -15.63
CA ILE A 321 -3.80 2.72 -15.43
C ILE A 321 -4.72 3.72 -14.76
N THR A 322 -4.26 4.40 -13.71
CA THR A 322 -5.02 5.47 -13.04
C THR A 322 -5.49 6.50 -14.05
N LYS A 323 -4.55 7.06 -14.82
CA LYS A 323 -4.87 8.08 -15.83
C LYS A 323 -5.89 7.62 -16.86
N LYS A 324 -5.81 6.38 -17.31
CA LYS A 324 -6.67 5.87 -18.42
C LYS A 324 -7.98 5.27 -17.96
N TYR A 325 -7.99 4.51 -16.86
CA TYR A 325 -9.14 3.67 -16.48
C TYR A 325 -9.81 4.08 -15.17
N ALA A 326 -9.16 4.94 -14.36
CA ALA A 326 -9.68 5.44 -13.09
C ALA A 326 -9.35 6.94 -12.88
N PRO A 327 -9.61 7.84 -13.87
CA PRO A 327 -9.13 9.24 -13.83
C PRO A 327 -9.75 10.09 -12.72
N SER A 328 -10.85 9.65 -12.13
CA SER A 328 -11.52 10.33 -11.00
C SER A 328 -10.93 9.97 -9.63
N ILE A 329 -9.99 9.02 -9.57
CA ILE A 329 -9.39 8.56 -8.33
C ILE A 329 -7.94 9.02 -8.29
N SER A 330 -7.55 9.75 -7.25
CA SER A 330 -6.17 10.14 -7.04
C SER A 330 -5.29 8.93 -6.69
N PRO A 331 -4.05 8.85 -7.19
CA PRO A 331 -3.10 7.81 -6.79
C PRO A 331 -2.89 7.79 -5.27
N GLN A 332 -3.06 6.62 -4.67
CA GLN A 332 -2.94 6.41 -3.22
C GLN A 332 -2.71 4.93 -2.90
N ALA A 333 -2.35 4.63 -1.64
CA ALA A 333 -2.02 3.28 -1.19
C ALA A 333 -3.15 2.25 -1.42
N PHE A 334 -4.41 2.62 -1.19
CA PHE A 334 -5.55 1.72 -1.48
C PHE A 334 -5.65 1.38 -2.98
N GLY A 335 -5.27 2.32 -3.85
CA GLY A 335 -5.17 2.04 -5.27
C GLY A 335 -4.03 1.07 -5.60
N GLN A 336 -2.87 1.20 -4.95
CA GLN A 336 -1.75 0.26 -5.08
C GLN A 336 -2.17 -1.15 -4.61
N MET A 337 -2.91 -1.28 -3.50
CA MET A 337 -3.45 -2.56 -3.02
C MET A 337 -4.31 -3.24 -4.09
N GLY A 338 -5.31 -2.55 -4.61
CA GLY A 338 -6.18 -3.10 -5.65
C GLY A 338 -5.45 -3.44 -6.95
N PHE A 339 -4.47 -2.63 -7.34
CA PHE A 339 -3.58 -2.91 -8.47
C PHE A 339 -2.79 -4.21 -8.24
N MET A 340 -2.20 -4.39 -7.06
CA MET A 340 -1.40 -5.55 -6.72
C MET A 340 -2.24 -6.83 -6.66
N ASP A 341 -3.40 -6.77 -6.01
CA ASP A 341 -4.35 -7.89 -5.93
C ASP A 341 -4.75 -8.36 -7.32
N ALA A 342 -5.10 -7.43 -8.20
CA ALA A 342 -5.47 -7.74 -9.57
C ALA A 342 -4.29 -8.28 -10.39
N LYS A 343 -3.09 -7.74 -10.21
CA LYS A 343 -1.87 -8.21 -10.87
C LYS A 343 -1.56 -9.66 -10.50
N PHE A 344 -1.62 -10.00 -9.22
CA PHE A 344 -1.40 -11.37 -8.74
C PHE A 344 -2.47 -12.34 -9.24
N ALA A 345 -3.74 -11.92 -9.22
CA ALA A 345 -4.84 -12.70 -9.77
C ALA A 345 -4.67 -12.98 -11.27
N VAL A 346 -4.24 -11.99 -12.05
CA VAL A 346 -3.97 -12.14 -13.49
C VAL A 346 -2.78 -13.07 -13.73
N GLN A 347 -1.74 -12.99 -12.93
CA GLN A 347 -0.60 -13.92 -13.02
C GLN A 347 -1.04 -15.37 -12.77
N ALA A 348 -1.89 -15.60 -11.77
CA ALA A 348 -2.50 -16.90 -11.54
C ALA A 348 -3.33 -17.37 -12.75
N LEU A 349 -4.20 -16.50 -13.30
CA LEU A 349 -5.03 -16.82 -14.47
C LEU A 349 -4.20 -17.18 -15.69
N LEU A 350 -3.12 -16.45 -15.97
CA LEU A 350 -2.21 -16.71 -17.10
C LEU A 350 -1.45 -18.05 -16.94
N SER A 351 -1.27 -18.52 -15.71
CA SER A 351 -0.60 -19.81 -15.44
C SER A 351 -1.51 -21.03 -15.59
N VAL A 352 -2.84 -20.84 -15.68
CA VAL A 352 -3.80 -21.93 -15.84
C VAL A 352 -3.66 -22.56 -17.22
N LYS A 353 -3.33 -23.85 -17.24
CA LYS A 353 -3.34 -24.64 -18.47
C LYS A 353 -4.73 -25.24 -18.69
N GLY A 354 -5.30 -25.00 -19.87
CA GLY A 354 -6.66 -25.48 -20.23
C GLY A 354 -7.79 -24.58 -19.75
N GLN A 355 -8.91 -25.18 -19.32
CA GLN A 355 -10.11 -24.44 -18.97
C GLN A 355 -9.95 -23.70 -17.63
N VAL A 356 -10.26 -22.38 -17.62
CA VAL A 356 -10.36 -21.59 -16.40
C VAL A 356 -11.69 -21.89 -15.71
N THR A 357 -11.60 -22.56 -14.57
CA THR A 357 -12.70 -22.88 -13.64
C THR A 357 -12.33 -22.37 -12.25
N ALA A 358 -13.26 -22.37 -11.29
CA ALA A 358 -12.95 -22.03 -9.90
C ALA A 358 -11.84 -22.95 -9.35
N ALA A 359 -11.91 -24.26 -9.60
CA ALA A 359 -10.89 -25.21 -9.14
C ALA A 359 -9.50 -24.93 -9.73
N SER A 360 -9.41 -24.75 -11.07
CA SER A 360 -8.10 -24.51 -11.73
C SER A 360 -7.50 -23.17 -11.36
N TYR A 361 -8.31 -22.11 -11.25
CA TYR A 361 -7.85 -20.78 -10.83
C TYR A 361 -7.32 -20.79 -9.39
N ASN A 362 -8.11 -21.29 -8.44
CA ASN A 362 -7.69 -21.31 -7.04
C ASN A 362 -6.48 -22.24 -6.79
N LYS A 363 -6.35 -23.34 -7.56
CA LYS A 363 -5.12 -24.13 -7.57
C LYS A 363 -3.91 -23.31 -8.06
N ALA A 364 -4.10 -22.51 -9.12
CA ALA A 364 -3.05 -21.64 -9.65
C ALA A 364 -2.68 -20.52 -8.66
N VAL A 365 -3.65 -19.89 -7.99
CA VAL A 365 -3.40 -18.92 -6.91
C VAL A 365 -2.53 -19.55 -5.82
N ARG A 366 -2.91 -20.71 -5.32
CA ARG A 366 -2.16 -21.41 -4.27
C ARG A 366 -0.75 -21.81 -4.67
N ALA A 367 -0.46 -21.89 -5.96
CA ALA A 367 0.86 -22.22 -6.48
C ALA A 367 1.80 -21.00 -6.63
N LEU A 368 1.30 -19.77 -6.43
CA LEU A 368 2.11 -18.56 -6.56
C LEU A 368 3.19 -18.50 -5.47
N LYS A 369 4.43 -18.42 -5.91
CA LYS A 369 5.62 -18.22 -5.06
C LYS A 369 6.55 -17.24 -5.75
N ASN A 370 7.35 -16.53 -4.97
CA ASN A 370 8.41 -15.66 -5.48
C ASN A 370 7.94 -14.70 -6.59
N VAL A 371 6.71 -14.17 -6.45
CA VAL A 371 6.12 -13.26 -7.43
C VAL A 371 6.81 -11.92 -7.35
N LYS A 372 7.56 -11.57 -8.37
CA LYS A 372 8.34 -10.32 -8.43
C LYS A 372 7.46 -9.14 -8.83
N THR A 373 7.64 -8.04 -8.12
CA THR A 373 7.04 -6.73 -8.39
C THR A 373 7.99 -5.65 -7.93
N SER A 374 8.01 -4.51 -8.60
CA SER A 374 8.81 -3.37 -8.17
C SER A 374 8.16 -2.57 -7.03
N MET A 375 6.90 -2.85 -6.69
CA MET A 375 6.19 -2.22 -5.57
C MET A 375 6.53 -2.80 -4.22
N LEU A 376 7.09 -4.01 -4.14
CA LEU A 376 7.46 -4.65 -2.89
C LEU A 376 8.97 -4.83 -2.78
N CYS A 377 9.49 -4.74 -1.57
CA CYS A 377 10.91 -4.97 -1.29
C CYS A 377 11.35 -6.42 -1.48
N LYS A 378 10.40 -7.35 -1.38
CA LYS A 378 10.62 -8.79 -1.54
C LYS A 378 9.57 -9.39 -2.46
N PRO A 379 9.87 -10.51 -3.14
CA PRO A 379 8.86 -11.22 -3.90
C PRO A 379 7.70 -11.68 -3.01
N TRP A 380 6.49 -11.59 -3.53
CA TRP A 380 5.27 -12.01 -2.86
C TRP A 380 4.99 -13.51 -3.07
N TYR A 381 4.24 -14.12 -2.15
CA TYR A 381 3.87 -15.55 -2.20
C TYR A 381 2.51 -15.79 -1.53
N VAL A 382 1.89 -16.92 -1.83
CA VAL A 382 0.61 -17.29 -1.22
C VAL A 382 0.80 -18.01 0.12
N GLY A 383 1.64 -19.03 0.23
CA GLY A 383 1.92 -19.73 1.49
C GLY A 383 0.70 -20.32 2.22
N ASN A 384 -0.37 -20.63 1.49
CA ASN A 384 -1.67 -21.03 2.05
C ASN A 384 -1.69 -22.35 2.84
N ALA A 385 -0.60 -23.11 2.83
CA ALA A 385 -0.42 -24.28 3.68
C ALA A 385 0.10 -23.91 5.09
N LEU A 386 0.49 -22.65 5.28
CA LEU A 386 1.04 -22.14 6.53
C LEU A 386 -0.09 -21.58 7.40
N PRO A 387 -0.02 -21.74 8.75
CA PRO A 387 -1.00 -21.15 9.67
C PRO A 387 -1.00 -19.63 9.64
N TYR A 388 0.16 -19.00 9.35
CA TYR A 388 0.30 -17.57 9.20
C TYR A 388 1.05 -17.29 7.90
N HIS A 389 0.63 -16.24 7.19
CA HIS A 389 1.31 -15.80 5.97
C HIS A 389 1.25 -14.28 5.87
N ILE A 390 2.40 -13.66 6.00
CA ILE A 390 2.58 -12.22 5.93
C ILE A 390 3.64 -11.97 4.86
N PRO A 391 3.26 -12.11 3.58
CA PRO A 391 4.22 -12.06 2.46
C PRO A 391 4.82 -10.66 2.27
N ASN A 392 4.11 -9.61 2.70
CA ASN A 392 4.64 -8.27 2.78
C ASN A 392 5.05 -7.98 4.23
N ASN A 393 6.34 -7.98 4.53
CA ASN A 393 6.88 -7.81 5.88
C ASN A 393 8.14 -6.94 5.92
N THR A 394 8.22 -5.97 5.02
CA THR A 394 9.29 -4.97 4.96
C THR A 394 8.71 -3.57 4.88
N ASP A 395 9.26 -2.66 5.67
CA ASP A 395 8.87 -1.27 5.81
C ASP A 395 9.57 -0.37 4.78
N ILE A 396 8.84 0.57 4.24
CA ILE A 396 9.35 1.77 3.57
C ILE A 396 8.83 2.94 4.39
N THR A 397 9.68 3.62 5.15
CA THR A 397 9.27 4.80 5.90
C THR A 397 9.27 6.01 4.97
N VAL A 398 8.16 6.74 4.95
CA VAL A 398 8.01 7.98 4.18
C VAL A 398 7.59 9.14 5.08
N THR A 399 7.82 10.37 4.62
CA THR A 399 7.36 11.60 5.29
C THR A 399 6.75 12.57 4.30
N TYR A 400 6.07 13.59 4.80
CA TYR A 400 5.65 14.72 3.99
C TYR A 400 6.79 15.72 3.82
N LYS A 401 6.93 16.28 2.65
CA LYS A 401 7.88 17.35 2.35
C LYS A 401 7.41 18.19 1.17
N ALA A 402 7.16 19.47 1.40
CA ALA A 402 6.71 20.42 0.39
C ALA A 402 5.47 19.95 -0.42
N GLY A 403 4.52 19.30 0.27
CA GLY A 403 3.29 18.79 -0.34
C GLY A 403 3.45 17.47 -1.11
N GLU A 404 4.58 16.81 -1.00
CA GLU A 404 4.87 15.51 -1.59
C GLU A 404 5.16 14.47 -0.51
N VAL A 405 5.03 13.19 -0.87
CA VAL A 405 5.46 12.07 -0.03
C VAL A 405 6.86 11.66 -0.47
N VAL A 406 7.82 11.73 0.44
CA VAL A 406 9.22 11.39 0.17
C VAL A 406 9.69 10.22 1.02
N THR A 407 10.51 9.36 0.44
CA THR A 407 11.06 8.19 1.13
C THR A 407 12.19 8.60 2.07
N GLU A 408 12.11 8.18 3.34
CA GLU A 408 13.17 8.33 4.35
C GLU A 408 14.01 7.06 4.47
N ASP A 409 13.35 5.92 4.73
CA ASP A 409 14.00 4.61 4.85
C ASP A 409 13.39 3.63 3.84
N LYS A 410 14.19 2.72 3.29
CA LYS A 410 13.72 1.76 2.31
C LYS A 410 14.06 0.33 2.70
N CYS A 411 13.05 -0.54 2.60
CA CYS A 411 13.19 -1.98 2.76
C CYS A 411 13.72 -2.43 4.12
N ILE A 412 13.30 -1.76 5.19
CA ILE A 412 13.60 -2.16 6.56
C ILE A 412 12.73 -3.36 6.94
N PRO A 413 13.30 -4.48 7.40
CA PRO A 413 12.49 -5.58 7.90
C PRO A 413 11.62 -5.15 9.08
N ILE A 414 10.32 -5.46 9.04
CA ILE A 414 9.43 -5.23 10.19
C ILE A 414 9.97 -5.99 11.41
N GLN A 415 10.03 -5.33 12.57
CA GLN A 415 10.58 -5.92 13.79
C GLN A 415 9.75 -7.16 14.21
N ALA A 416 10.42 -8.28 14.41
CA ALA A 416 9.79 -9.54 14.77
C ALA A 416 9.44 -9.60 16.26
N VAL A 417 8.62 -8.66 16.73
CA VAL A 417 8.09 -8.63 18.10
C VAL A 417 6.95 -9.62 18.31
N ASP A 418 6.36 -10.10 17.22
CA ASP A 418 5.31 -11.12 17.23
C ASP A 418 5.85 -12.51 16.91
N PRO A 419 5.41 -13.56 17.65
CA PRO A 419 5.76 -14.95 17.34
C PRO A 419 5.34 -15.36 15.92
N GLU A 420 4.20 -14.86 15.42
CA GLU A 420 3.70 -15.14 14.07
C GLU A 420 4.66 -14.65 12.99
N LEU A 421 5.17 -13.42 13.10
CA LEU A 421 6.15 -12.89 12.13
C LEU A 421 7.49 -13.62 12.23
N THR A 422 7.93 -13.95 13.44
CA THR A 422 9.13 -14.76 13.66
C THR A 422 9.01 -16.11 12.98
N GLN A 423 7.85 -16.77 13.15
CA GLN A 423 7.59 -18.08 12.53
C GLN A 423 7.44 -17.96 11.02
N THR A 424 6.76 -16.93 10.52
CA THR A 424 6.63 -16.66 9.08
C THR A 424 8.01 -16.58 8.42
N ARG A 425 8.95 -15.85 8.99
CA ARG A 425 10.32 -15.74 8.46
C ARG A 425 11.11 -17.05 8.48
N LYS A 426 10.89 -17.90 9.48
CA LYS A 426 11.46 -19.25 9.49
C LYS A 426 10.92 -20.08 8.31
N TRP A 427 9.61 -20.01 8.05
CA TRP A 427 9.00 -20.71 6.91
C TRP A 427 9.42 -20.13 5.57
N GLU A 428 9.55 -18.80 5.46
CA GLU A 428 10.08 -18.17 4.26
C GLU A 428 11.45 -18.75 3.86
N THR A 429 12.32 -18.94 4.84
CA THR A 429 13.63 -19.58 4.63
C THR A 429 13.48 -21.06 4.34
N GLN A 430 12.72 -21.80 5.14
CA GLN A 430 12.55 -23.26 5.03
C GLN A 430 11.95 -23.69 3.69
N PHE A 431 10.96 -22.92 3.18
CA PHE A 431 10.22 -23.27 1.97
C PHE A 431 10.67 -22.46 0.74
N ASN A 432 11.75 -21.70 0.87
CA ASN A 432 12.27 -20.83 -0.20
C ASN A 432 11.19 -19.91 -0.77
N LEU A 433 10.45 -19.24 0.11
CA LEU A 433 9.45 -18.24 -0.23
C LEU A 433 10.09 -16.85 -0.23
N ASN A 434 9.62 -15.94 -1.05
CA ASN A 434 10.05 -14.53 -1.16
C ASN A 434 11.59 -14.30 -1.30
N THR A 435 12.32 -15.27 -1.78
CA THR A 435 13.80 -15.16 -1.94
C THR A 435 14.23 -14.66 -3.31
N GLY A 436 13.31 -14.63 -4.27
CA GLY A 436 13.61 -14.22 -5.65
C GLY A 436 14.39 -15.26 -6.48
N LYS A 437 14.62 -16.45 -5.92
CA LYS A 437 15.32 -17.56 -6.59
C LYS A 437 14.37 -18.49 -7.33
#